data_49f8b9cc4f89f60f8294db7e2ca560c8
#
_entry.id   49f8b9cc4f89f60f8294db7e2ca560c8
#
_cell.length_a   1.000
_cell.length_b   1.000
_cell.length_c   1.000
_cell.angle_alpha   90.00
_cell.angle_beta   90.00
_cell.angle_gamma   90.00
#
_symmetry.space_group_name_H-M   'P 1'
#
loop_
_entity.id
_entity.type
_entity.pdbx_description
1 polymer ?
#
loop_
_entity_poly.entity_id
_entity_poly.type
_entity_poly.pdbx_seq_one_letter_code
_entity_poly.pdbx_strand_id
1 'polypeptide(L)'
;VTLCSACHNVLKQANHDMKENEEFSQKANNYMQLPEPYLGETKLLHYLEVLRDVVGFDELAKKVKNPLTGKRIGAYYGCLLLRPGKILQMDNPENPKIMEDLIRALGAEPVIYANRNECCGGYVTMEDPALARKKSSAVMENAAEMQADLLVTACPLCQYNLTKNTPEAGRLPVLYFTELLAEALGVKD
;
A
#
# COMPACT_ATOMS: atom_id res chain seq x y z
N VAL A 1 9.88 2.13 -10.54
CA VAL A 1 8.51 2.08 -9.98
C VAL A 1 8.35 0.80 -9.19
N THR A 2 7.69 0.87 -8.03
CA THR A 2 7.38 -0.27 -7.16
C THR A 2 5.87 -0.46 -7.05
N LEU A 3 5.44 -1.71 -6.87
CA LEU A 3 4.03 -2.07 -6.67
C LEU A 3 3.73 -2.47 -5.22
N CYS A 4 4.75 -2.72 -4.42
CA CYS A 4 4.67 -3.28 -3.07
C CYS A 4 5.11 -2.23 -2.04
N SER A 5 4.27 -1.96 -1.05
CA SER A 5 4.57 -1.00 0.03
C SER A 5 5.85 -1.35 0.81
N ALA A 6 6.08 -2.64 1.10
CA ALA A 6 7.28 -3.07 1.82
C ALA A 6 8.55 -2.86 0.99
N CYS A 7 8.53 -3.25 -0.30
CA CYS A 7 9.65 -3.03 -1.21
C CYS A 7 9.91 -1.54 -1.43
N HIS A 8 8.85 -0.76 -1.62
CA HIS A 8 8.95 0.71 -1.75
C HIS A 8 9.62 1.32 -0.53
N ASN A 9 9.19 0.93 0.65
CA ASN A 9 9.72 1.41 1.91
C ASN A 9 11.23 1.19 2.03
N VAL A 10 11.68 -0.05 1.81
CA VAL A 10 13.11 -0.41 1.90
C VAL A 10 13.94 0.35 0.87
N LEU A 11 13.49 0.38 -0.39
CA LEU A 11 14.20 1.08 -1.45
C LEU A 11 14.25 2.59 -1.24
N LYS A 12 13.15 3.18 -0.75
CA LYS A 12 13.09 4.63 -0.48
C LYS A 12 14.01 5.03 0.66
N GLN A 13 14.07 4.22 1.74
CA GLN A 13 14.99 4.46 2.84
C GLN A 13 16.44 4.27 2.41
N ALA A 14 16.77 3.18 1.70
CA ALA A 14 18.12 2.96 1.19
C ALA A 14 18.57 4.11 0.26
N ASN A 15 17.68 4.58 -0.62
CA ASN A 15 17.98 5.72 -1.50
C ASN A 15 18.15 7.04 -0.73
N HIS A 16 17.40 7.23 0.35
CA HIS A 16 17.56 8.36 1.26
C HIS A 16 18.94 8.30 1.96
N ASP A 17 19.30 7.13 2.49
CA ASP A 17 20.58 6.95 3.17
C ASP A 17 21.79 7.09 2.23
N MET A 18 21.65 6.72 0.97
CA MET A 18 22.68 6.99 -0.05
C MET A 18 22.95 8.48 -0.23
N LYS A 19 21.95 9.35 0.01
CA LYS A 19 22.05 10.81 -0.11
C LYS A 19 22.51 11.51 1.17
N GLU A 20 21.98 11.04 2.31
CA GLU A 20 22.08 11.77 3.57
C GLU A 20 23.11 11.17 4.54
N ASN A 21 23.57 9.93 4.29
CA ASN A 21 24.52 9.22 5.15
C ASN A 21 25.78 8.85 4.37
N GLU A 22 26.83 9.65 4.54
CA GLU A 22 28.11 9.48 3.83
C GLU A 22 28.75 8.12 4.12
N GLU A 23 28.73 7.66 5.38
CA GLU A 23 29.31 6.35 5.77
C GLU A 23 28.57 5.20 5.09
N PHE A 24 27.23 5.25 5.05
CA PHE A 24 26.41 4.26 4.34
C PHE A 24 26.72 4.27 2.85
N SER A 25 26.76 5.45 2.22
CA SER A 25 27.04 5.63 0.80
C SER A 25 28.42 5.08 0.42
N GLN A 26 29.46 5.38 1.21
CA GLN A 26 30.80 4.87 0.98
C GLN A 26 30.87 3.34 1.08
N LYS A 27 30.27 2.76 2.14
CA LYS A 27 30.23 1.31 2.32
C LYS A 27 29.51 0.60 1.18
N ALA A 28 28.35 1.11 0.78
CA ALA A 28 27.55 0.54 -0.30
C ALA A 28 28.29 0.60 -1.64
N ASN A 29 28.87 1.74 -2.00
CA ASN A 29 29.60 1.91 -3.25
C ASN A 29 30.88 1.05 -3.29
N ASN A 30 31.62 0.95 -2.17
CA ASN A 30 32.78 0.06 -2.05
C ASN A 30 32.40 -1.41 -2.24
N TYR A 31 31.25 -1.84 -1.72
CA TYR A 31 30.77 -3.20 -1.91
C TYR A 31 30.32 -3.47 -3.34
N MET A 32 29.60 -2.52 -3.96
CA MET A 32 29.08 -2.67 -5.33
C MET A 32 30.16 -2.59 -6.41
N GLN A 33 31.29 -1.94 -6.14
CA GLN A 33 32.43 -1.77 -7.07
C GLN A 33 31.99 -1.27 -8.46
N LEU A 34 31.04 -0.34 -8.51
CA LEU A 34 30.57 0.25 -9.75
C LEU A 34 31.65 1.18 -10.35
N PRO A 35 31.70 1.31 -11.70
CA PRO A 35 32.62 2.26 -12.37
C PRO A 35 32.39 3.71 -11.91
N GLU A 36 31.16 4.07 -11.65
CA GLU A 36 30.76 5.33 -11.08
C GLU A 36 29.94 5.09 -9.81
N PRO A 37 30.22 5.79 -8.71
CA PRO A 37 29.50 5.61 -7.46
C PRO A 37 28.03 6.06 -7.62
N TYR A 38 27.11 5.26 -7.07
CA TYR A 38 25.70 5.63 -6.97
C TYR A 38 25.51 6.62 -5.82
N LEU A 39 24.87 7.77 -6.10
CA LEU A 39 24.66 8.87 -5.14
C LEU A 39 23.17 9.05 -4.78
N GLY A 40 22.33 8.08 -5.07
CA GLY A 40 20.90 8.14 -4.77
C GLY A 40 20.08 8.94 -5.79
N GLU A 41 20.58 9.16 -7.01
CA GLU A 41 19.94 9.96 -8.05
C GLU A 41 18.64 9.34 -8.61
N THR A 42 18.41 8.03 -8.41
CA THR A 42 17.21 7.36 -8.90
C THR A 42 15.95 7.91 -8.26
N LYS A 43 14.99 8.32 -9.07
CA LYS A 43 13.65 8.69 -8.60
C LYS A 43 12.82 7.42 -8.36
N LEU A 44 12.49 7.17 -7.10
CA LEU A 44 11.67 6.03 -6.68
C LEU A 44 10.23 6.46 -6.48
N LEU A 45 9.31 5.84 -7.20
CA LEU A 45 7.88 6.06 -7.09
C LEU A 45 7.16 4.74 -6.79
N HIS A 46 6.17 4.77 -5.91
CA HIS A 46 5.18 3.71 -5.83
C HIS A 46 4.16 3.87 -6.98
N TYR A 47 3.55 2.79 -7.45
CA TYR A 47 2.62 2.88 -8.58
C TYR A 47 1.38 3.72 -8.26
N LEU A 48 0.98 3.80 -6.99
CA LEU A 48 -0.05 4.74 -6.56
C LEU A 48 0.34 6.21 -6.79
N GLU A 49 1.62 6.58 -6.57
CA GLU A 49 2.12 7.92 -6.89
C GLU A 49 2.13 8.17 -8.41
N VAL A 50 2.47 7.15 -9.19
CA VAL A 50 2.38 7.26 -10.67
C VAL A 50 0.94 7.50 -11.11
N LEU A 51 -0.03 6.79 -10.54
CA LEU A 51 -1.45 6.98 -10.84
C LEU A 51 -1.95 8.36 -10.42
N ARG A 52 -1.51 8.87 -9.26
CA ARG A 52 -1.90 10.20 -8.77
C ARG A 52 -1.21 11.33 -9.51
N ASP A 53 0.14 11.28 -9.63
CA ASP A 53 0.97 12.43 -9.97
C ASP A 53 1.35 12.48 -11.46
N VAL A 54 1.37 11.33 -12.15
CA VAL A 54 1.76 11.23 -13.57
C VAL A 54 0.55 11.04 -14.46
N VAL A 55 -0.34 10.10 -14.11
CA VAL A 55 -1.55 9.84 -14.88
C VAL A 55 -2.65 10.85 -14.53
N GLY A 56 -2.85 11.09 -13.24
CA GLY A 56 -3.97 11.84 -12.69
C GLY A 56 -5.23 10.98 -12.54
N PHE A 57 -5.90 11.05 -11.38
CA PHE A 57 -7.09 10.25 -11.11
C PHE A 57 -8.28 10.64 -12.00
N ASP A 58 -8.37 11.90 -12.43
CA ASP A 58 -9.41 12.35 -13.36
C ASP A 58 -9.23 11.74 -14.77
N GLU A 59 -7.99 11.63 -15.24
CA GLU A 59 -7.69 10.96 -16.51
C GLU A 59 -7.87 9.44 -16.41
N LEU A 60 -7.53 8.85 -15.26
CA LEU A 60 -7.79 7.45 -14.98
C LEU A 60 -9.28 7.15 -15.01
N ALA A 61 -10.11 7.98 -14.37
CA ALA A 61 -11.56 7.82 -14.35
C ALA A 61 -12.18 7.77 -15.76
N LYS A 62 -11.66 8.56 -16.71
CA LYS A 62 -12.09 8.52 -18.11
C LYS A 62 -11.78 7.21 -18.84
N LYS A 63 -10.84 6.41 -18.30
CA LYS A 63 -10.44 5.11 -18.88
C LYS A 63 -11.17 3.92 -18.25
N VAL A 64 -11.93 4.14 -17.19
CA VAL A 64 -12.72 3.10 -16.53
C VAL A 64 -13.80 2.61 -17.48
N LYS A 65 -13.80 1.30 -17.77
CA LYS A 65 -14.77 0.62 -18.62
C LYS A 65 -15.87 -0.04 -17.79
N ASN A 66 -15.49 -0.58 -16.63
CA ASN A 66 -16.38 -1.27 -15.71
C ASN A 66 -16.37 -0.51 -14.37
N PRO A 67 -17.13 0.56 -14.22
CA PRO A 67 -17.14 1.31 -12.96
C PRO A 67 -17.64 0.42 -11.82
N LEU A 68 -16.98 0.50 -10.69
CA LEU A 68 -17.27 -0.31 -9.49
C LEU A 68 -18.44 0.26 -8.67
N THR A 69 -19.45 0.75 -9.36
CA THR A 69 -20.61 1.43 -8.76
C THR A 69 -21.34 0.56 -7.76
N GLY A 70 -21.65 1.12 -6.60
CA GLY A 70 -22.37 0.43 -5.53
C GLY A 70 -21.48 -0.44 -4.62
N LYS A 71 -20.18 -0.62 -4.94
CA LYS A 71 -19.23 -1.28 -4.04
C LYS A 71 -18.73 -0.29 -2.99
N ARG A 72 -18.72 -0.71 -1.73
CA ARG A 72 -18.17 0.02 -0.60
C ARG A 72 -16.82 -0.57 -0.23
N ILE A 73 -15.73 0.14 -0.51
CA ILE A 73 -14.37 -0.39 -0.46
C ILE A 73 -13.56 0.28 0.64
N GLY A 74 -13.06 -0.50 1.59
CA GLY A 74 -12.14 -0.05 2.62
C GLY A 74 -10.71 -0.01 2.10
N ALA A 75 -10.07 1.16 2.11
CA ALA A 75 -8.64 1.28 1.84
C ALA A 75 -7.83 0.79 3.04
N TYR A 76 -6.90 -0.12 2.85
CA TYR A 76 -5.97 -0.55 3.89
C TYR A 76 -4.52 -0.23 3.52
N TYR A 77 -3.97 0.76 4.18
CA TYR A 77 -2.60 1.25 3.96
C TYR A 77 -1.55 0.40 4.68
N GLY A 78 -1.90 -0.10 5.86
CA GLY A 78 -0.92 -0.65 6.78
C GLY A 78 0.09 0.41 7.25
N CYS A 79 1.26 -0.05 7.69
CA CYS A 79 2.29 0.84 8.24
C CYS A 79 3.35 1.26 7.20
N LEU A 80 3.81 0.33 6.35
CA LEU A 80 5.01 0.53 5.52
C LEU A 80 4.82 1.46 4.32
N LEU A 81 3.59 1.68 3.87
CA LEU A 81 3.33 2.63 2.79
C LEU A 81 3.48 4.09 3.25
N LEU A 82 3.27 4.35 4.55
CA LEU A 82 3.14 5.69 5.09
C LEU A 82 4.30 6.11 6.02
N ARG A 83 4.99 5.15 6.64
CA ARG A 83 6.01 5.43 7.68
C ARG A 83 7.36 4.82 7.35
N PRO A 84 8.46 5.56 7.55
CA PRO A 84 8.57 6.91 8.13
C PRO A 84 8.14 8.02 7.15
N GLY A 85 7.17 8.83 7.56
CA GLY A 85 6.51 9.81 6.69
C GLY A 85 7.46 10.85 6.07
N LYS A 86 8.51 11.26 6.79
CA LYS A 86 9.52 12.23 6.29
C LYS A 86 10.31 11.70 5.09
N ILE A 87 10.54 10.39 5.02
CA ILE A 87 11.30 9.75 3.94
C ILE A 87 10.37 9.34 2.80
N LEU A 88 9.26 8.68 3.14
CA LEU A 88 8.35 8.14 2.12
C LEU A 88 7.60 9.23 1.36
N GLN A 89 7.10 10.25 2.08
CA GLN A 89 6.35 11.38 1.50
C GLN A 89 5.19 10.95 0.58
N MET A 90 4.62 9.78 0.88
CA MET A 90 3.55 9.18 0.07
C MET A 90 2.24 9.94 0.22
N ASP A 91 1.83 10.15 1.47
CA ASP A 91 0.59 10.81 1.87
C ASP A 91 0.69 11.19 3.36
N ASN A 92 -0.35 11.83 3.91
CA ASN A 92 -0.43 12.09 5.34
C ASN A 92 -0.53 10.77 6.11
N PRO A 93 0.46 10.40 6.96
CA PRO A 93 0.46 9.12 7.65
C PRO A 93 -0.70 8.92 8.63
N GLU A 94 -1.27 10.02 9.14
CA GLU A 94 -2.36 9.98 10.13
C GLU A 94 -3.75 10.02 9.46
N ASN A 95 -3.84 10.61 8.28
CA ASN A 95 -5.09 10.68 7.53
C ASN A 95 -4.83 10.58 6.01
N PRO A 96 -4.41 9.42 5.53
CA PRO A 96 -4.11 9.21 4.12
C PRO A 96 -5.39 9.23 3.26
N LYS A 97 -5.24 9.57 1.98
CA LYS A 97 -6.36 9.70 1.02
C LYS A 97 -6.08 9.09 -0.35
N ILE A 98 -4.83 8.82 -0.70
CA ILE A 98 -4.45 8.39 -2.05
C ILE A 98 -5.21 7.15 -2.53
N MET A 99 -5.46 6.16 -1.66
CA MET A 99 -6.21 4.96 -2.04
C MET A 99 -7.72 5.22 -2.07
N GLU A 100 -8.25 6.05 -1.19
CA GLU A 100 -9.65 6.48 -1.26
C GLU A 100 -9.94 7.28 -2.54
N ASP A 101 -9.00 8.13 -2.96
CA ASP A 101 -9.14 8.90 -4.20
C ASP A 101 -9.05 7.98 -5.43
N LEU A 102 -8.19 6.96 -5.41
CA LEU A 102 -8.19 5.90 -6.41
C LEU A 102 -9.54 5.16 -6.45
N ILE A 103 -10.07 4.74 -5.30
CA ILE A 103 -11.37 4.05 -5.20
C ILE A 103 -12.49 4.89 -5.83
N ARG A 104 -12.53 6.21 -5.55
CA ARG A 104 -13.49 7.12 -6.18
C ARG A 104 -13.30 7.22 -7.69
N ALA A 105 -12.06 7.31 -8.16
CA ALA A 105 -11.75 7.36 -9.59
C ALA A 105 -12.20 6.09 -10.33
N LEU A 106 -12.25 4.94 -9.64
CA LEU A 106 -12.74 3.68 -10.19
C LEU A 106 -14.28 3.54 -10.07
N GLY A 107 -14.98 4.54 -9.55
CA GLY A 107 -16.44 4.59 -9.45
C GLY A 107 -17.05 3.90 -8.22
N ALA A 108 -16.23 3.55 -7.23
CA ALA A 108 -16.66 2.96 -5.96
C ALA A 108 -16.75 4.00 -4.83
N GLU A 109 -17.41 3.62 -3.73
CA GLU A 109 -17.48 4.41 -2.50
C GLU A 109 -16.37 3.99 -1.52
N PRO A 110 -15.43 4.88 -1.14
CA PRO A 110 -14.42 4.57 -0.14
C PRO A 110 -15.03 4.57 1.26
N VAL A 111 -14.74 3.53 2.03
CA VAL A 111 -15.11 3.43 3.44
C VAL A 111 -13.96 3.89 4.32
N ILE A 112 -14.22 4.88 5.17
CA ILE A 112 -13.26 5.41 6.15
C ILE A 112 -13.46 4.68 7.47
N TYR A 113 -12.40 4.06 7.98
CA TYR A 113 -12.40 3.35 9.26
C TYR A 113 -11.08 3.58 10.01
N ALA A 114 -11.11 3.43 11.33
CA ALA A 114 -10.00 3.86 12.19
C ALA A 114 -8.70 3.08 11.95
N ASN A 115 -8.80 1.75 11.75
CA ASN A 115 -7.64 0.87 11.69
C ASN A 115 -6.99 0.78 10.30
N ARG A 116 -7.36 1.65 9.35
CA ARG A 116 -6.88 1.56 7.95
C ARG A 116 -5.37 1.80 7.75
N ASN A 117 -4.73 2.50 8.69
CA ASN A 117 -3.29 2.81 8.69
C ASN A 117 -2.53 2.17 9.87
N GLU A 118 -3.16 1.22 10.56
CA GLU A 118 -2.54 0.43 11.62
C GLU A 118 -1.78 -0.78 11.03
N CYS A 119 -0.87 -1.36 11.82
CA CYS A 119 -0.10 -2.52 11.39
C CYS A 119 -0.94 -3.81 11.43
N CYS A 120 -0.95 -4.59 10.34
CA CYS A 120 -1.59 -5.90 10.28
C CYS A 120 -0.92 -6.99 11.14
N GLY A 121 0.25 -6.72 11.71
CA GLY A 121 1.02 -7.73 12.45
C GLY A 121 1.87 -8.65 11.57
N GLY A 122 2.07 -8.34 10.28
CA GLY A 122 2.81 -9.21 9.35
C GLY A 122 4.21 -9.60 9.82
N TYR A 123 4.94 -8.67 10.42
CA TYR A 123 6.30 -8.93 10.93
C TYR A 123 6.36 -9.82 12.17
N VAL A 124 5.30 -9.86 12.97
CA VAL A 124 5.28 -10.67 14.20
C VAL A 124 4.62 -12.04 13.99
N THR A 125 4.14 -12.33 12.78
CA THR A 125 3.38 -13.58 12.49
C THR A 125 4.16 -14.85 12.82
N MET A 126 5.48 -14.84 12.62
CA MET A 126 6.33 -16.01 12.88
C MET A 126 6.70 -16.15 14.36
N GLU A 127 6.75 -15.06 15.10
CA GLU A 127 7.14 -15.03 16.51
C GLU A 127 5.93 -15.12 17.43
N ASP A 128 4.89 -14.34 17.16
CA ASP A 128 3.65 -14.30 17.93
C ASP A 128 2.42 -14.33 16.99
N PRO A 129 2.01 -15.53 16.54
CA PRO A 129 0.85 -15.68 15.68
C PRO A 129 -0.47 -15.21 16.32
N ALA A 130 -0.57 -15.23 17.66
CA ALA A 130 -1.74 -14.76 18.38
C ALA A 130 -1.89 -13.26 18.30
N LEU A 131 -0.79 -12.51 18.47
CA LEU A 131 -0.76 -11.06 18.30
C LEU A 131 -1.03 -10.65 16.85
N ALA A 132 -0.44 -11.35 15.88
CA ALA A 132 -0.70 -11.11 14.47
C ALA A 132 -2.19 -11.28 14.14
N ARG A 133 -2.81 -12.35 14.65
CA ARG A 133 -4.24 -12.63 14.50
C ARG A 133 -5.11 -11.55 15.11
N LYS A 134 -4.79 -11.13 16.34
CA LYS A 134 -5.49 -10.03 17.03
C LYS A 134 -5.47 -8.73 16.21
N LYS A 135 -4.30 -8.36 15.65
CA LYS A 135 -4.15 -7.15 14.83
C LYS A 135 -4.94 -7.23 13.51
N SER A 136 -4.82 -8.35 12.81
CA SER A 136 -5.54 -8.56 11.55
C SER A 136 -7.07 -8.58 11.76
N SER A 137 -7.55 -9.25 12.81
CA SER A 137 -8.98 -9.28 13.15
C SER A 137 -9.51 -7.88 13.48
N ALA A 138 -8.79 -7.08 14.26
CA ALA A 138 -9.21 -5.71 14.58
C ALA A 138 -9.36 -4.82 13.34
N VAL A 139 -8.51 -5.00 12.32
CA VAL A 139 -8.64 -4.29 11.03
C VAL A 139 -9.91 -4.73 10.31
N MET A 140 -10.15 -6.06 10.21
CA MET A 140 -11.34 -6.62 9.54
C MET A 140 -12.64 -6.23 10.21
N GLU A 141 -12.72 -6.39 11.52
CA GLU A 141 -13.89 -6.08 12.33
C GLU A 141 -14.25 -4.59 12.17
N ASN A 142 -13.28 -3.70 12.30
CA ASN A 142 -13.54 -2.27 12.18
C ASN A 142 -13.99 -1.87 10.76
N ALA A 143 -13.44 -2.47 9.71
CA ALA A 143 -13.90 -2.23 8.35
C ALA A 143 -15.33 -2.79 8.12
N ALA A 144 -15.64 -3.98 8.66
CA ALA A 144 -16.96 -4.59 8.56
C ALA A 144 -18.02 -3.78 9.32
N GLU A 145 -17.72 -3.27 10.52
CA GLU A 145 -18.59 -2.37 11.29
C GLU A 145 -18.95 -1.11 10.50
N MET A 146 -18.00 -0.61 9.72
CA MET A 146 -18.22 0.53 8.82
C MET A 146 -18.85 0.13 7.49
N GLN A 147 -19.32 -1.12 7.38
CA GLN A 147 -20.04 -1.67 6.22
C GLN A 147 -19.21 -1.64 4.92
N ALA A 148 -17.93 -1.96 4.98
CA ALA A 148 -17.15 -2.24 3.79
C ALA A 148 -17.54 -3.61 3.20
N ASP A 149 -17.63 -3.69 1.86
CA ASP A 149 -17.88 -4.95 1.15
C ASP A 149 -16.59 -5.74 0.96
N LEU A 150 -15.46 -5.03 0.84
CA LEU A 150 -14.11 -5.59 0.68
C LEU A 150 -13.04 -4.59 1.13
N LEU A 151 -11.83 -5.10 1.34
CA LEU A 151 -10.64 -4.29 1.57
C LEU A 151 -9.73 -4.30 0.34
N VAL A 152 -9.08 -3.17 0.09
CA VAL A 152 -8.03 -3.06 -0.92
C VAL A 152 -6.72 -2.63 -0.27
N THR A 153 -5.61 -3.27 -0.65
CA THR A 153 -4.28 -2.97 -0.11
C THR A 153 -3.22 -2.88 -1.21
N ALA A 154 -2.10 -2.20 -0.92
CA ALA A 154 -0.92 -2.08 -1.78
C ALA A 154 0.30 -2.84 -1.21
N CYS A 155 0.08 -3.77 -0.29
CA CYS A 155 1.12 -4.57 0.35
C CYS A 155 0.77 -6.06 0.32
N PRO A 156 1.55 -6.92 -0.38
CA PRO A 156 1.26 -8.35 -0.46
C PRO A 156 1.39 -9.05 0.91
N LEU A 157 2.26 -8.56 1.79
CA LEU A 157 2.35 -9.07 3.17
C LEU A 157 1.06 -8.77 3.95
N CYS A 158 0.49 -7.59 3.76
CA CYS A 158 -0.78 -7.22 4.38
C CYS A 158 -1.94 -8.04 3.81
N GLN A 159 -1.99 -8.21 2.47
CA GLN A 159 -3.00 -9.05 1.82
C GLN A 159 -2.96 -10.47 2.36
N TYR A 160 -1.78 -11.08 2.42
CA TYR A 160 -1.59 -12.41 2.98
C TYR A 160 -2.05 -12.47 4.44
N ASN A 161 -1.59 -11.53 5.26
CA ASN A 161 -1.86 -11.54 6.71
C ASN A 161 -3.35 -11.36 7.01
N LEU A 162 -3.99 -10.39 6.38
CA LEU A 162 -5.44 -10.15 6.52
C LEU A 162 -6.26 -11.33 6.01
N THR A 163 -5.81 -12.04 4.98
CA THR A 163 -6.50 -13.20 4.43
C THR A 163 -6.30 -14.47 5.27
N LYS A 164 -5.08 -14.71 5.80
CA LYS A 164 -4.73 -15.96 6.45
C LYS A 164 -4.87 -15.95 7.98
N ASN A 165 -4.68 -14.79 8.60
CA ASN A 165 -4.69 -14.66 10.06
C ASN A 165 -6.02 -14.18 10.64
N THR A 166 -7.03 -13.92 9.80
CA THR A 166 -8.38 -13.61 10.27
C THR A 166 -9.28 -14.83 10.18
N PRO A 167 -10.21 -15.04 11.15
CA PRO A 167 -11.21 -16.10 11.06
C PRO A 167 -12.01 -16.02 9.75
N GLU A 168 -12.44 -17.15 9.22
CA GLU A 168 -13.25 -17.16 7.98
C GLU A 168 -14.62 -16.50 8.17
N ALA A 169 -15.21 -16.69 9.34
CA ALA A 169 -16.49 -16.07 9.69
C ALA A 169 -16.33 -14.54 9.80
N GLY A 170 -17.05 -13.81 8.95
CA GLY A 170 -17.02 -12.33 8.92
C GLY A 170 -15.82 -11.71 8.21
N ARG A 171 -14.96 -12.53 7.59
CA ARG A 171 -13.81 -12.04 6.83
C ARG A 171 -14.27 -11.39 5.51
N LEU A 172 -13.90 -10.12 5.33
CA LEU A 172 -14.07 -9.42 4.06
C LEU A 172 -13.07 -9.94 3.02
N PRO A 173 -13.42 -9.97 1.74
CA PRO A 173 -12.45 -10.16 0.65
C PRO A 173 -11.34 -9.09 0.72
N VAL A 174 -10.10 -9.48 0.45
CA VAL A 174 -8.95 -8.56 0.40
C VAL A 174 -8.32 -8.64 -0.99
N LEU A 175 -8.46 -7.57 -1.76
CA LEU A 175 -7.89 -7.45 -3.09
C LEU A 175 -6.61 -6.61 -3.08
N TYR A 176 -5.76 -6.89 -4.04
CA TYR A 176 -4.65 -5.99 -4.33
C TYR A 176 -5.15 -4.81 -5.17
N PHE A 177 -4.57 -3.61 -4.97
CA PHE A 177 -5.07 -2.42 -5.68
C PHE A 177 -4.97 -2.53 -7.21
N THR A 178 -4.01 -3.32 -7.72
CA THR A 178 -3.87 -3.57 -9.16
C THR A 178 -4.92 -4.54 -9.70
N GLU A 179 -5.42 -5.48 -8.90
CA GLU A 179 -6.54 -6.35 -9.27
C GLU A 179 -7.82 -5.51 -9.41
N LEU A 180 -8.07 -4.63 -8.44
CA LEU A 180 -9.19 -3.70 -8.49
C LEU A 180 -9.11 -2.76 -9.70
N LEU A 181 -7.92 -2.26 -10.00
CA LEU A 181 -7.64 -1.41 -11.16
C LEU A 181 -7.88 -2.17 -12.47
N ALA A 182 -7.41 -3.42 -12.58
CA ALA A 182 -7.58 -4.26 -13.76
C ALA A 182 -9.07 -4.54 -14.03
N GLU A 183 -9.85 -4.89 -12.99
CA GLU A 183 -11.30 -5.07 -13.06
C GLU A 183 -11.99 -3.82 -13.63
N ALA A 184 -11.69 -2.64 -13.06
CA ALA A 184 -12.30 -1.38 -13.45
C ALA A 184 -11.92 -0.96 -14.88
N LEU A 185 -10.68 -1.21 -15.32
CA LEU A 185 -10.23 -0.90 -16.68
C LEU A 185 -10.67 -1.93 -17.73
N GLY A 186 -11.29 -3.04 -17.30
CA GLY A 186 -11.72 -4.12 -18.19
C GLY A 186 -10.54 -4.85 -18.83
N VAL A 187 -9.42 -4.97 -18.11
CA VAL A 187 -8.30 -5.84 -18.49
C VAL A 187 -8.72 -7.28 -18.22
N LYS A 188 -8.66 -8.13 -19.25
CA LYS A 188 -8.93 -9.57 -19.13
C LYS A 188 -7.61 -10.29 -18.94
N ASP A 189 -7.61 -11.31 -18.08
CA ASP A 189 -6.53 -12.28 -17.94
C ASP A 189 -6.35 -13.11 -19.22
#